data_f0d440ba8f03abe459b548d2a04b0ce2
#
_entry.id   f0d440ba8f03abe459b548d2a04b0ce2
#
_cell.length_a   1.000
_cell.length_b   1.000
_cell.length_c   1.000
_cell.angle_alpha   90.00
_cell.angle_beta   90.00
_cell.angle_gamma   90.00
#
_symmetry.space_group_name_H-M   'P 1'
#
loop_
_entity.id
_entity.type
_entity.pdbx_description
1 polymer ?
#
loop_
_entity_poly.entity_id
_entity_poly.type
_entity_poly.pdbx_seq_one_letter_code
_entity_poly.pdbx_strand_id
1 'polypeptide(L)'
;MRTIYLDSDYKCHVADGGTMTAVETDFFDGKCDAFIEGYRFVPNGETWTRSDGAVFKGEMISAWKPYNELDAAQREYERARLADAENALAILLGGETV
;
A
#
# COMPACT_ATOMS: atom_id res chain seq x y z
N MET A 1 -8.31 -3.24 6.11
CA MET A 1 -8.43 -3.61 4.68
C MET A 1 -8.65 -2.36 3.86
N ARG A 2 -8.02 -2.25 2.73
CA ARG A 2 -8.07 -1.07 1.88
C ARG A 2 -8.56 -1.44 0.49
N THR A 3 -9.39 -0.57 -0.11
CA THR A 3 -9.84 -0.75 -1.49
C THR A 3 -8.86 -0.06 -2.43
N ILE A 4 -8.37 -0.81 -3.40
CA ILE A 4 -7.56 -0.31 -4.50
C ILE A 4 -8.25 -0.61 -5.82
N TYR A 5 -7.77 -0.01 -6.89
CA TYR A 5 -8.36 -0.18 -8.21
C TYR A 5 -7.29 -0.63 -9.20
N LEU A 6 -7.62 -1.64 -9.99
CA LEU A 6 -6.73 -2.17 -11.03
C LEU A 6 -7.22 -1.70 -12.40
N ASP A 7 -6.33 -1.11 -13.17
CA ASP A 7 -6.63 -0.73 -14.55
C ASP A 7 -6.44 -1.93 -15.51
N SER A 8 -6.57 -1.69 -16.81
CA SER A 8 -6.44 -2.75 -17.82
C SER A 8 -5.03 -3.35 -17.89
N ASP A 9 -4.03 -2.63 -17.40
CA ASP A 9 -2.64 -3.09 -17.30
C ASP A 9 -2.32 -3.70 -15.93
N TYR A 10 -3.34 -3.86 -15.07
CA TYR A 10 -3.21 -4.36 -13.70
C TYR A 10 -2.38 -3.47 -12.79
N LYS A 11 -2.27 -2.20 -13.09
CA LYS A 11 -1.61 -1.23 -12.23
C LYS A 11 -2.55 -0.81 -11.10
N CYS A 12 -1.99 -0.69 -9.89
CA CYS A 12 -2.75 -0.32 -8.71
C CYS A 12 -2.96 1.19 -8.63
N HIS A 13 -4.17 1.61 -8.28
CA HIS A 13 -4.54 3.01 -8.12
C HIS A 13 -5.35 3.20 -6.85
N VAL A 14 -5.35 4.41 -6.31
CA VAL A 14 -6.11 4.74 -5.09
C VAL A 14 -7.52 5.25 -5.39
N ALA A 15 -7.83 5.57 -6.64
CA ALA A 15 -9.12 6.06 -7.06
C ALA A 15 -9.56 5.36 -8.36
N ASP A 16 -10.87 5.11 -8.46
CA ASP A 16 -11.46 4.51 -9.65
C ASP A 16 -11.49 5.53 -10.79
N GLY A 17 -10.89 5.18 -11.93
CA GLY A 17 -10.91 5.98 -13.14
C GLY A 17 -12.11 5.74 -14.06
N GLY A 18 -13.08 4.92 -13.64
CA GLY A 18 -14.32 4.65 -14.38
C GLY A 18 -14.43 3.24 -14.95
N THR A 19 -13.33 2.59 -15.27
CA THR A 19 -13.31 1.24 -15.85
C THR A 19 -12.40 0.28 -15.09
N MET A 20 -12.00 0.65 -13.90
CA MET A 20 -11.08 -0.14 -13.09
C MET A 20 -11.81 -1.18 -12.28
N THR A 21 -11.11 -2.25 -11.91
CA THR A 21 -11.62 -3.30 -11.04
C THR A 21 -11.29 -2.96 -9.60
N ALA A 22 -12.31 -2.85 -8.75
CA ALA A 22 -12.11 -2.62 -7.32
C ALA A 22 -11.63 -3.90 -6.64
N VAL A 23 -10.58 -3.79 -5.83
CA VAL A 23 -9.99 -4.90 -5.09
C VAL A 23 -9.80 -4.46 -3.64
N GLU A 24 -10.35 -5.22 -2.71
CA GLU A 24 -10.08 -5.01 -1.29
C GLU A 24 -8.95 -5.92 -0.86
N THR A 25 -7.94 -5.35 -0.20
CA THR A 25 -6.76 -6.10 0.21
C THR A 25 -6.15 -5.52 1.47
N ASP A 26 -5.55 -6.39 2.28
CA ASP A 26 -4.77 -5.99 3.44
C ASP A 26 -3.32 -5.65 3.08
N PHE A 27 -2.89 -5.98 1.87
CA PHE A 27 -1.50 -5.80 1.45
C PHE A 27 -1.02 -4.35 1.59
N PHE A 28 -1.92 -3.40 1.32
CA PHE A 28 -1.60 -1.98 1.36
C PHE A 28 -2.03 -1.28 2.65
N ASP A 29 -2.47 -2.03 3.65
CA ASP A 29 -2.87 -1.43 4.91
C ASP A 29 -1.70 -0.68 5.55
N GLY A 30 -1.97 0.57 5.93
CA GLY A 30 -0.95 1.42 6.51
C GLY A 30 0.08 1.97 5.53
N LYS A 31 -0.10 1.79 4.24
CA LYS A 31 0.82 2.31 3.22
C LYS A 31 0.33 3.62 2.63
N CYS A 32 1.26 4.48 2.23
CA CYS A 32 0.89 5.76 1.60
C CYS A 32 0.41 5.54 0.15
N ASP A 33 -0.36 6.51 -0.36
CA ASP A 33 -0.95 6.43 -1.70
C ASP A 33 0.12 6.35 -2.80
N ALA A 34 1.20 7.09 -2.65
CA ALA A 34 2.30 7.05 -3.61
C ALA A 34 2.94 5.65 -3.70
N PHE A 35 2.97 4.95 -2.58
CA PHE A 35 3.49 3.58 -2.54
C PHE A 35 2.55 2.64 -3.30
N ILE A 36 1.25 2.77 -3.10
CA ILE A 36 0.24 1.96 -3.79
C ILE A 36 0.31 2.17 -5.30
N GLU A 37 0.40 3.42 -5.73
CA GLU A 37 0.51 3.80 -7.14
C GLU A 37 1.78 3.25 -7.81
N GLY A 38 2.73 2.75 -7.04
CA GLY A 38 3.95 2.14 -7.55
C GLY A 38 3.87 0.65 -7.81
N TYR A 39 2.75 0.03 -7.49
CA TYR A 39 2.58 -1.41 -7.62
C TYR A 39 1.76 -1.79 -8.84
N ARG A 40 1.96 -3.04 -9.26
CA ARG A 40 1.18 -3.68 -10.31
C ARG A 40 0.87 -5.11 -9.88
N PHE A 41 -0.34 -5.57 -10.19
CA PHE A 41 -0.72 -6.96 -10.02
C PHE A 41 -0.32 -7.71 -11.29
N VAL A 42 0.58 -8.68 -11.17
CA VAL A 42 1.10 -9.41 -12.32
C VAL A 42 0.50 -10.81 -12.38
N PRO A 43 -0.29 -11.13 -13.41
CA PRO A 43 -0.80 -12.49 -13.58
C PRO A 43 0.35 -13.47 -13.79
N ASN A 44 0.47 -14.46 -12.90
CA ASN A 44 1.51 -15.48 -13.00
C ASN A 44 0.95 -16.90 -12.99
N GLY A 45 -0.37 -17.04 -13.04
CA GLY A 45 -1.03 -18.33 -12.99
C GLY A 45 -1.22 -18.90 -11.57
N GLU A 46 -0.54 -18.34 -10.59
CA GLU A 46 -0.72 -18.73 -9.20
C GLU A 46 -1.96 -18.05 -8.61
N THR A 47 -2.52 -18.63 -7.58
CA THR A 47 -3.70 -18.11 -6.91
C THR A 47 -3.29 -17.35 -5.65
N TRP A 48 -3.78 -16.13 -5.55
CA TRP A 48 -3.61 -15.30 -4.36
C TRP A 48 -4.96 -15.03 -3.73
N THR A 49 -5.10 -15.35 -2.44
CA THR A 49 -6.36 -15.21 -1.71
C THR A 49 -6.26 -14.09 -0.68
N ARG A 50 -7.20 -13.15 -0.74
CA ARG A 50 -7.35 -12.11 0.28
C ARG A 50 -7.92 -12.70 1.57
N SER A 51 -7.82 -11.89 2.64
CA SER A 51 -8.39 -12.25 3.94
C SER A 51 -9.92 -12.41 3.91
N ASP A 52 -10.62 -11.76 2.99
CA ASP A 52 -12.08 -11.88 2.84
C ASP A 52 -12.52 -13.05 1.94
N GLY A 53 -11.57 -13.84 1.42
CA GLY A 53 -11.85 -15.00 0.59
C GLY A 53 -11.87 -14.74 -0.91
N ALA A 54 -11.72 -13.49 -1.37
CA ALA A 54 -11.62 -13.19 -2.80
C ALA A 54 -10.33 -13.77 -3.38
N VAL A 55 -10.40 -14.37 -4.56
CA VAL A 55 -9.28 -15.08 -5.17
C VAL A 55 -8.83 -14.35 -6.44
N PHE A 56 -7.53 -14.14 -6.53
CA PHE A 56 -6.89 -13.53 -7.69
C PHE A 56 -5.79 -14.45 -8.21
N LYS A 57 -5.53 -14.39 -9.52
CA LYS A 57 -4.45 -15.17 -10.15
C LYS A 57 -3.30 -14.22 -10.46
N GLY A 58 -2.31 -14.20 -9.59
CA GLY A 58 -1.15 -13.34 -9.78
C GLY A 58 -0.51 -12.90 -8.48
N GLU A 59 0.42 -11.99 -8.57
CA GLU A 59 1.14 -11.43 -7.43
C GLU A 59 1.27 -9.92 -7.55
N MET A 60 1.35 -9.24 -6.40
CA MET A 60 1.63 -7.81 -6.35
C MET A 60 3.12 -7.58 -6.50
N ILE A 61 3.52 -6.79 -7.48
CA ILE A 61 4.92 -6.43 -7.66
C ILE A 61 5.08 -4.93 -7.88
N SER A 62 6.13 -4.36 -7.33
CA SER A 62 6.49 -2.95 -7.48
C SER A 62 7.30 -2.75 -8.76
N ALA A 63 6.65 -2.80 -9.93
CA ALA A 63 7.37 -2.90 -11.20
C ALA A 63 7.11 -1.76 -12.18
N TRP A 64 6.14 -0.89 -11.94
CA TRP A 64 5.77 0.10 -12.93
C TRP A 64 6.36 1.50 -12.68
N LYS A 65 6.81 1.77 -11.46
CA LYS A 65 7.54 3.00 -11.15
C LYS A 65 9.02 2.72 -11.00
N PRO A 66 9.88 3.69 -11.26
CA PRO A 66 11.28 3.56 -10.90
C PRO A 66 11.44 3.17 -9.43
N TYR A 67 12.30 2.21 -9.19
CA TYR A 67 12.49 1.66 -7.85
C TYR A 67 12.84 2.73 -6.81
N ASN A 68 13.62 3.74 -7.20
CA ASN A 68 14.00 4.83 -6.32
C ASN A 68 12.81 5.70 -5.90
N GLU A 69 11.82 5.90 -6.76
CA GLU A 69 10.61 6.65 -6.40
C GLU A 69 9.75 5.89 -5.41
N LEU A 70 9.59 4.59 -5.62
CA LEU A 70 8.84 3.72 -4.71
C LEU A 70 9.52 3.67 -3.35
N ASP A 71 10.83 3.53 -3.34
CA ASP A 71 11.64 3.49 -2.12
C ASP A 71 11.57 4.80 -1.35
N ALA A 72 11.61 5.94 -2.05
CA ALA A 72 11.44 7.25 -1.44
C ALA A 72 10.06 7.41 -0.80
N ALA A 73 9.00 6.96 -1.46
CA ALA A 73 7.64 7.00 -0.93
C ALA A 73 7.51 6.13 0.33
N GLN A 74 8.12 4.96 0.32
CA GLN A 74 8.12 4.06 1.47
C GLN A 74 8.88 4.67 2.66
N ARG A 75 10.02 5.29 2.42
CA ARG A 75 10.79 5.96 3.46
C ARG A 75 10.02 7.12 4.07
N GLU A 76 9.34 7.89 3.25
CA GLU A 76 8.53 9.01 3.72
C GLU A 76 7.38 8.53 4.60
N TYR A 77 6.73 7.46 4.20
CA TYR A 77 5.68 6.82 4.99
C TYR A 77 6.23 6.32 6.34
N GLU A 78 7.36 5.63 6.33
CA GLU A 78 7.98 5.12 7.55
C GLU A 78 8.42 6.24 8.49
N ARG A 79 8.93 7.33 7.94
CA ARG A 79 9.33 8.51 8.71
C ARG A 79 8.12 9.14 9.40
N ALA A 80 7.00 9.26 8.72
CA ALA A 80 5.78 9.81 9.30
C ALA A 80 5.28 8.93 10.44
N ARG A 81 5.31 7.62 10.28
CA ARG A 81 4.91 6.68 11.33
C ARG A 81 5.83 6.75 12.54
N LEU A 82 7.12 6.87 12.31
CA LEU A 82 8.09 6.96 13.39
C LEU A 82 7.89 8.25 14.21
N ALA A 83 7.67 9.37 13.55
CA ALA A 83 7.38 10.63 14.21
C ALA A 83 6.12 10.54 15.07
N ASP A 84 5.06 9.93 14.57
CA ASP A 84 3.82 9.72 15.32
C ASP A 84 4.06 8.83 16.56
N ALA A 85 4.84 7.78 16.42
CA ALA A 85 5.18 6.88 17.52
C ALA A 85 5.98 7.60 18.60
N GLU A 86 6.92 8.43 18.21
CA GLU A 86 7.72 9.23 19.15
C GLU A 86 6.85 10.23 19.92
N ASN A 87 5.94 10.90 19.25
CA ASN A 87 5.01 11.84 19.86
C ASN A 87 4.07 11.14 20.86
N ALA A 88 3.53 9.99 20.47
CA ALA A 88 2.67 9.20 21.33
C ALA A 88 3.41 8.72 22.58
N LEU A 89 4.65 8.30 22.44
CA LEU A 89 5.47 7.86 23.55
C LEU A 89 5.76 9.00 24.52
N ALA A 90 6.09 10.18 24.00
CA ALA A 90 6.33 11.35 24.83
C ALA A 90 5.09 11.74 25.66
N ILE A 91 3.91 11.66 25.06
CA ILE A 91 2.64 11.93 25.76
C ILE A 91 2.39 10.88 26.85
N LEU A 92 2.62 9.61 26.55
CA LEU A 92 2.41 8.52 27.50
C LEU A 92 3.34 8.61 28.70
N LEU A 93 4.54 9.12 28.51
CA LEU A 93 5.50 9.31 29.59
C LEU A 93 5.20 10.54 30.44
N GLY A 94 4.10 11.25 30.16
CA GLY A 94 3.66 12.37 30.96
C GLY A 94 4.59 13.58 30.90
N GLY A 95 5.35 13.72 29.83
CA GLY A 95 6.30 14.79 29.68
C GLY A 95 7.60 14.60 30.44
N GLU A 96 7.85 13.42 30.95
CA GLU A 96 9.11 13.10 31.65
C GLU A 96 10.32 13.19 30.76
N THR A 97 10.11 13.19 29.49
CA THR A 97 11.17 13.39 28.50
C THR A 97 11.66 14.83 28.43
N VAL A 98 11.02 15.64 29.14
CA VAL A 98 11.36 17.06 29.23
C VAL A 98 12.68 17.25 29.98
#